data_b9708b7e4d829712ee8d904215175dbc
#
_entry.id   b9708b7e4d829712ee8d904215175dbc
#
_cell.length_a   1.000
_cell.length_b   1.000
_cell.length_c   1.000
_cell.angle_alpha   90.00
_cell.angle_beta   90.00
_cell.angle_gamma   90.00
#
_symmetry.space_group_name_H-M   'P 1'
#
loop_
_entity.id
_entity.type
_entity.pdbx_description
1 polymer ?
#
loop_
_entity_poly.entity_id
_entity_poly.type
_entity_poly.pdbx_seq_one_letter_code
_entity_poly.pdbx_strand_id
1 'polypeptide(L)'
;MIQNLSQTIKLIAGVLFVILGFAATASAHGIHDTPTFSVLSGFAHPLSGLDHILAMIAIGIWSTQHEPKVTRWMPAVFAVVMIHGAFMASAGHALPAANIGTAASVAILGVLLAATVKLRLPVAFFLTGIFAIFYGFSHGVELAAKTNYVEFGAGLIAATIALQLIGVVVGNFIKQYRVPTLARGFGI
;
A
#
# COMPACT_ATOMS: atom_id res chain seq x y z
N MET A 1 -32.37 6.14 5.32
CA MET A 1 -31.56 6.55 6.50
C MET A 1 -30.30 5.67 6.69
N ILE A 2 -30.39 4.35 6.67
CA ILE A 2 -29.24 3.41 6.87
C ILE A 2 -28.18 3.52 5.75
N GLN A 3 -28.57 3.74 4.50
CA GLN A 3 -27.64 3.91 3.37
C GLN A 3 -26.75 5.15 3.52
N ASN A 4 -27.33 6.27 3.99
CA ASN A 4 -26.57 7.49 4.24
C ASN A 4 -25.55 7.31 5.38
N LEU A 5 -25.93 6.58 6.43
CA LEU A 5 -25.02 6.28 7.54
C LEU A 5 -23.82 5.43 7.09
N SER A 6 -24.04 4.41 6.24
CA SER A 6 -22.98 3.60 5.66
C SER A 6 -22.01 4.43 4.78
N GLN A 7 -22.53 5.37 3.99
CA GLN A 7 -21.70 6.26 3.18
C GLN A 7 -20.91 7.25 4.05
N THR A 8 -21.54 7.80 5.08
CA THR A 8 -20.88 8.71 6.04
C THR A 8 -19.75 7.99 6.78
N ILE A 9 -19.97 6.77 7.26
CA ILE A 9 -18.92 5.96 7.91
C ILE A 9 -17.74 5.71 6.97
N LYS A 10 -17.99 5.39 5.70
CA LYS A 10 -16.93 5.19 4.70
C LYS A 10 -16.13 6.46 4.44
N LEU A 11 -16.80 7.60 4.32
CA LEU A 11 -16.15 8.90 4.14
C LEU A 11 -15.30 9.27 5.35
N ILE A 12 -15.83 9.09 6.57
CA ILE A 12 -15.07 9.34 7.81
C ILE A 12 -13.85 8.40 7.88
N ALA A 13 -14.03 7.11 7.61
CA ALA A 13 -12.92 6.15 7.60
C ALA A 13 -11.85 6.51 6.55
N GLY A 14 -12.25 6.94 5.35
CA GLY A 14 -11.34 7.40 4.30
C GLY A 14 -10.59 8.69 4.69
N VAL A 15 -11.30 9.65 5.27
CA VAL A 15 -10.69 10.91 5.74
C VAL A 15 -9.73 10.64 6.90
N LEU A 16 -10.10 9.81 7.87
CA LEU A 16 -9.21 9.40 8.96
C LEU A 16 -7.98 8.67 8.43
N PHE A 17 -8.14 7.79 7.46
CA PHE A 17 -7.03 7.10 6.79
C PHE A 17 -6.06 8.09 6.13
N VAL A 18 -6.59 9.11 5.43
CA VAL A 18 -5.79 10.18 4.81
C VAL A 18 -5.06 11.00 5.87
N ILE A 19 -5.76 11.42 6.94
CA ILE A 19 -5.17 12.22 8.02
C ILE A 19 -4.06 11.43 8.74
N LEU A 20 -4.32 10.16 9.08
CA LEU A 20 -3.33 9.30 9.73
C LEU A 20 -2.12 9.04 8.82
N GLY A 21 -2.33 8.86 7.52
CA GLY A 21 -1.26 8.72 6.54
C GLY A 21 -0.36 9.96 6.47
N PHE A 22 -0.94 11.17 6.42
CA PHE A 22 -0.19 12.42 6.45
C PHE A 22 0.56 12.65 7.77
N ALA A 23 -0.06 12.34 8.91
CA ALA A 23 0.58 12.46 10.22
C ALA A 23 1.76 11.48 10.36
N ALA A 24 1.64 10.28 9.78
CA ALA A 24 2.67 9.26 9.82
C ALA A 24 3.92 9.64 9.01
N THR A 25 3.75 10.29 7.85
CA THR A 25 4.89 10.75 7.03
C THR A 25 5.72 11.83 7.72
N ALA A 26 5.10 12.63 8.58
CA ALA A 26 5.80 13.66 9.37
C ALA A 26 6.67 13.07 10.50
N SER A 27 6.36 11.86 10.96
CA SER A 27 7.04 11.21 12.10
C SER A 27 8.08 10.17 11.69
N ALA A 28 8.14 9.77 10.42
CA ALA A 28 8.97 8.64 9.94
C ALA A 28 10.47 8.97 9.83
N HIS A 29 10.92 10.16 10.21
CA HIS A 29 12.31 10.62 10.04
C HIS A 29 13.22 10.39 11.25
N GLY A 30 12.86 9.57 12.19
CA GLY A 30 13.69 9.35 13.37
C GLY A 30 13.57 7.94 13.94
N ILE A 31 14.60 7.20 13.82
CA ILE A 31 15.16 6.05 14.56
C ILE A 31 15.65 4.97 13.58
N HIS A 32 16.87 5.13 13.06
CA HIS A 32 17.54 4.08 12.29
C HIS A 32 19.02 3.98 12.69
N ASP A 33 19.25 3.44 13.88
CA ASP A 33 20.57 2.92 14.28
C ASP A 33 20.49 1.42 14.55
N THR A 34 20.35 0.63 13.45
CA THR A 34 20.68 -0.79 13.51
C THR A 34 21.74 -1.11 12.46
N PRO A 35 22.97 -1.45 12.86
CA PRO A 35 24.11 -1.58 11.95
C PRO A 35 24.12 -2.85 11.11
N THR A 36 23.15 -3.73 11.25
CA THR A 36 23.14 -5.03 10.54
C THR A 36 22.03 -5.07 9.50
N PHE A 37 22.42 -4.92 8.22
CA PHE A 37 21.54 -5.14 7.08
C PHE A 37 21.36 -6.62 6.85
N SER A 38 20.25 -7.16 7.32
CA SER A 38 19.83 -8.55 7.19
C SER A 38 18.44 -8.61 6.57
N VAL A 39 18.01 -9.79 6.18
CA VAL A 39 16.62 -10.04 5.76
C VAL A 39 15.62 -9.57 6.83
N LEU A 40 15.96 -9.76 8.10
CA LEU A 40 15.09 -9.36 9.23
C LEU A 40 14.97 -7.84 9.34
N SER A 41 16.06 -7.09 9.19
CA SER A 41 16.00 -5.62 9.22
C SER A 41 15.23 -5.07 8.02
N GLY A 42 15.37 -5.66 6.83
CA GLY A 42 14.57 -5.34 5.66
C GLY A 42 13.09 -5.65 5.86
N PHE A 43 12.76 -6.75 6.51
CA PHE A 43 11.38 -7.12 6.84
C PHE A 43 10.75 -6.17 7.87
N ALA A 44 11.51 -5.75 8.88
CA ALA A 44 11.04 -4.82 9.91
C ALA A 44 10.89 -3.39 9.38
N HIS A 45 11.61 -3.01 8.33
CA HIS A 45 11.66 -1.64 7.82
C HIS A 45 10.27 -1.07 7.43
N PRO A 46 9.44 -1.71 6.59
CA PRO A 46 8.12 -1.18 6.27
C PRO A 46 7.16 -1.18 7.46
N LEU A 47 7.45 -1.96 8.50
CA LEU A 47 6.65 -2.01 9.73
C LEU A 47 6.94 -0.84 10.66
N SER A 48 8.03 -0.12 10.46
CA SER A 48 8.39 1.06 11.25
C SER A 48 7.67 2.34 10.82
N GLY A 49 7.09 2.37 9.60
CA GLY A 49 6.36 3.51 9.05
C GLY A 49 4.86 3.22 8.92
N LEU A 50 4.01 3.99 9.62
CA LEU A 50 2.56 3.84 9.51
C LEU A 50 2.05 4.09 8.09
N ASP A 51 2.66 5.00 7.35
CA ASP A 51 2.35 5.29 5.95
C ASP A 51 2.56 4.06 5.06
N HIS A 52 3.66 3.32 5.26
CA HIS A 52 3.95 2.08 4.54
C HIS A 52 2.94 0.99 4.88
N ILE A 53 2.68 0.75 6.17
CA ILE A 53 1.70 -0.25 6.61
C ILE A 53 0.33 0.05 6.00
N LEU A 54 -0.13 1.31 6.13
CA LEU A 54 -1.43 1.72 5.62
C LEU A 54 -1.52 1.58 4.11
N ALA A 55 -0.51 2.03 3.36
CA ALA A 55 -0.52 1.93 1.90
C ALA A 55 -0.55 0.49 1.42
N MET A 56 0.29 -0.40 1.98
CA MET A 56 0.34 -1.80 1.56
C MET A 56 -0.97 -2.53 1.87
N ILE A 57 -1.51 -2.35 3.07
CA ILE A 57 -2.82 -2.92 3.43
C ILE A 57 -3.93 -2.32 2.55
N ALA A 58 -3.91 -1.02 2.28
CA ALA A 58 -4.88 -0.36 1.43
C ALA A 58 -4.88 -0.91 -0.01
N ILE A 59 -3.70 -1.13 -0.61
CA ILE A 59 -3.57 -1.75 -1.94
C ILE A 59 -4.19 -3.14 -1.92
N GLY A 60 -3.91 -3.94 -0.89
CA GLY A 60 -4.48 -5.27 -0.73
C GLY A 60 -6.01 -5.24 -0.65
N ILE A 61 -6.59 -4.39 0.19
CA ILE A 61 -8.05 -4.22 0.30
C ILE A 61 -8.64 -3.74 -1.02
N TRP A 62 -8.02 -2.73 -1.65
CA TRP A 62 -8.50 -2.15 -2.90
C TRP A 62 -8.49 -3.18 -4.03
N SER A 63 -7.46 -4.02 -4.10
CA SER A 63 -7.38 -5.10 -5.09
C SER A 63 -8.62 -6.02 -5.04
N THR A 64 -9.14 -6.29 -3.84
CA THR A 64 -10.34 -7.14 -3.68
C THR A 64 -11.63 -6.51 -4.20
N GLN A 65 -11.67 -5.19 -4.37
CA GLN A 65 -12.84 -4.50 -4.94
C GLN A 65 -12.98 -4.73 -6.45
N HIS A 66 -11.96 -5.30 -7.08
CA HIS A 66 -11.90 -5.62 -8.50
C HIS A 66 -12.18 -7.11 -8.77
N GLU A 67 -11.96 -7.53 -10.01
CA GLU A 67 -12.05 -8.93 -10.41
C GLU A 67 -10.97 -9.79 -9.71
N PRO A 68 -11.18 -11.10 -9.50
CA PRO A 68 -10.23 -11.99 -8.84
C PRO A 68 -8.83 -11.98 -9.49
N LYS A 69 -8.75 -11.72 -10.80
CA LYS A 69 -7.50 -11.60 -11.53
C LYS A 69 -6.67 -10.42 -11.03
N VAL A 70 -7.31 -9.27 -10.76
CA VAL A 70 -6.64 -8.08 -10.19
C VAL A 70 -6.11 -8.39 -8.80
N THR A 71 -6.95 -8.97 -7.94
CA THR A 71 -6.58 -9.33 -6.57
C THR A 71 -5.35 -10.22 -6.54
N ARG A 72 -5.25 -11.18 -7.46
CA ARG A 72 -4.14 -12.13 -7.54
C ARG A 72 -2.82 -11.47 -7.96
N TRP A 73 -2.87 -10.59 -8.96
CA TRP A 73 -1.66 -10.08 -9.60
C TRP A 73 -1.19 -8.72 -9.07
N MET A 74 -2.05 -7.95 -8.41
CA MET A 74 -1.70 -6.61 -7.93
C MET A 74 -0.50 -6.60 -6.97
N PRO A 75 -0.39 -7.50 -5.97
CA PRO A 75 0.79 -7.56 -5.11
C PRO A 75 2.09 -7.86 -5.88
N ALA A 76 2.02 -8.77 -6.86
CA ALA A 76 3.18 -9.10 -7.68
C ALA A 76 3.61 -7.93 -8.57
N VAL A 77 2.66 -7.25 -9.21
CA VAL A 77 2.95 -6.04 -10.02
C VAL A 77 3.58 -4.96 -9.15
N PHE A 78 3.03 -4.71 -7.95
CA PHE A 78 3.61 -3.74 -7.03
C PHE A 78 5.05 -4.10 -6.67
N ALA A 79 5.32 -5.35 -6.27
CA ALA A 79 6.65 -5.78 -5.87
C ALA A 79 7.67 -5.64 -7.02
N VAL A 80 7.33 -6.09 -8.22
CA VAL A 80 8.21 -6.01 -9.40
C VAL A 80 8.54 -4.56 -9.74
N VAL A 81 7.54 -3.69 -9.78
CA VAL A 81 7.74 -2.28 -10.14
C VAL A 81 8.48 -1.53 -9.02
N MET A 82 8.23 -1.87 -7.76
CA MET A 82 8.97 -1.32 -6.62
C MET A 82 10.46 -1.70 -6.69
N ILE A 83 10.79 -2.96 -6.99
CA ILE A 83 12.18 -3.40 -7.20
C ILE A 83 12.84 -2.59 -8.31
N HIS A 84 12.14 -2.38 -9.43
CA HIS A 84 12.66 -1.58 -10.54
C HIS A 84 12.93 -0.13 -10.11
N GLY A 85 12.01 0.51 -9.38
CA GLY A 85 12.21 1.85 -8.84
C GLY A 85 13.40 1.93 -7.87
N ALA A 86 13.55 0.94 -6.99
CA ALA A 86 14.67 0.86 -6.08
C ALA A 86 16.02 0.70 -6.81
N PHE A 87 16.05 -0.13 -7.85
CA PHE A 87 17.23 -0.29 -8.70
C PHE A 87 17.60 1.00 -9.41
N MET A 88 16.63 1.72 -9.98
CA MET A 88 16.87 3.01 -10.64
C MET A 88 17.46 4.05 -9.68
N ALA A 89 16.91 4.15 -8.46
CA ALA A 89 17.42 5.05 -7.44
C ALA A 89 18.85 4.68 -6.99
N SER A 90 19.12 3.38 -6.77
CA SER A 90 20.45 2.91 -6.40
C SER A 90 21.49 3.12 -7.51
N ALA A 91 21.07 3.16 -8.77
CA ALA A 91 21.91 3.50 -9.93
C ALA A 91 22.15 5.02 -10.09
N GLY A 92 21.68 5.83 -9.16
CA GLY A 92 21.90 7.28 -9.15
C GLY A 92 20.86 8.10 -9.90
N HIS A 93 19.76 7.48 -10.37
CA HIS A 93 18.67 8.25 -10.96
C HIS A 93 17.90 8.97 -9.85
N ALA A 94 17.47 10.19 -10.10
CA ALA A 94 16.67 10.97 -9.18
C ALA A 94 15.21 10.99 -9.61
N LEU A 95 14.30 10.75 -8.68
CA LEU A 95 12.88 11.03 -8.86
C LEU A 95 12.51 12.21 -7.95
N PRO A 96 12.35 13.41 -8.52
CA PRO A 96 11.95 14.58 -7.73
C PRO A 96 10.65 14.31 -6.99
N ALA A 97 10.59 14.75 -5.73
CA ALA A 97 9.39 14.63 -4.91
C ALA A 97 8.90 13.18 -4.64
N ALA A 98 9.80 12.18 -4.61
CA ALA A 98 9.43 10.79 -4.32
C ALA A 98 8.63 10.67 -3.00
N ASN A 99 9.05 11.38 -1.94
CA ASN A 99 8.36 11.39 -0.65
C ASN A 99 6.95 12.01 -0.74
N ILE A 100 6.76 13.03 -1.58
CA ILE A 100 5.42 13.59 -1.85
C ILE A 100 4.57 12.56 -2.60
N GLY A 101 5.17 11.83 -3.54
CA GLY A 101 4.51 10.76 -4.27
C GLY A 101 4.04 9.61 -3.38
N THR A 102 4.85 9.19 -2.39
CA THR A 102 4.44 8.18 -1.41
C THR A 102 3.29 8.68 -0.55
N ALA A 103 3.37 9.89 0.00
CA ALA A 103 2.30 10.50 0.79
C ALA A 103 1.00 10.66 -0.02
N ALA A 104 1.10 11.15 -1.27
CA ALA A 104 -0.03 11.29 -2.17
C ALA A 104 -0.69 9.94 -2.49
N SER A 105 0.11 8.86 -2.63
CA SER A 105 -0.42 7.52 -2.89
C SER A 105 -1.32 7.04 -1.75
N VAL A 106 -0.95 7.28 -0.49
CA VAL A 106 -1.77 6.95 0.69
C VAL A 106 -3.10 7.70 0.64
N ALA A 107 -3.06 9.00 0.35
CA ALA A 107 -4.25 9.83 0.25
C ALA A 107 -5.19 9.35 -0.88
N ILE A 108 -4.64 9.10 -2.08
CA ILE A 108 -5.40 8.62 -3.24
C ILE A 108 -6.01 7.25 -2.94
N LEU A 109 -5.25 6.32 -2.36
CA LEU A 109 -5.75 5.00 -1.96
C LEU A 109 -6.87 5.11 -0.95
N GLY A 110 -6.75 6.01 0.03
CA GLY A 110 -7.81 6.29 1.01
C GLY A 110 -9.12 6.71 0.32
N VAL A 111 -9.04 7.62 -0.65
CA VAL A 111 -10.21 8.06 -1.44
C VAL A 111 -10.78 6.92 -2.29
N LEU A 112 -9.94 6.16 -3.00
CA LEU A 112 -10.37 5.03 -3.83
C LEU A 112 -11.09 3.96 -3.00
N LEU A 113 -10.59 3.66 -1.81
CA LEU A 113 -11.20 2.73 -0.88
C LEU A 113 -12.53 3.23 -0.35
N ALA A 114 -12.59 4.48 0.13
CA ALA A 114 -13.79 5.08 0.69
C ALA A 114 -14.92 5.16 -0.34
N ALA A 115 -14.59 5.58 -1.56
CA ALA A 115 -15.53 5.70 -2.67
C ALA A 115 -15.84 4.35 -3.35
N THR A 116 -15.17 3.27 -2.96
CA THR A 116 -15.30 1.94 -3.59
C THR A 116 -15.11 1.97 -5.11
N VAL A 117 -14.13 2.76 -5.57
CA VAL A 117 -13.89 2.97 -7.00
C VAL A 117 -13.31 1.72 -7.64
N LYS A 118 -13.98 1.21 -8.66
CA LYS A 118 -13.52 0.10 -9.49
C LYS A 118 -12.97 0.67 -10.80
N LEU A 119 -11.68 0.55 -10.99
CA LEU A 119 -11.01 0.95 -12.22
C LEU A 119 -10.94 -0.23 -13.20
N ARG A 120 -10.83 0.06 -14.50
CA ARG A 120 -10.53 -0.97 -15.50
C ARG A 120 -9.15 -1.56 -15.21
N LEU A 121 -8.97 -2.85 -15.49
CA LEU A 121 -7.75 -3.60 -15.21
C LEU A 121 -6.44 -2.85 -15.59
N PRO A 122 -6.28 -2.30 -16.81
CA PRO A 122 -5.04 -1.62 -17.17
C PRO A 122 -4.78 -0.37 -16.31
N VAL A 123 -5.84 0.37 -16.00
CA VAL A 123 -5.75 1.61 -15.19
C VAL A 123 -5.40 1.28 -13.74
N ALA A 124 -5.99 0.21 -13.18
CA ALA A 124 -5.68 -0.24 -11.82
C ALA A 124 -4.21 -0.64 -11.69
N PHE A 125 -3.68 -1.43 -12.63
CA PHE A 125 -2.28 -1.84 -12.64
C PHE A 125 -1.34 -0.66 -12.91
N PHE A 126 -1.69 0.24 -13.80
CA PHE A 126 -0.90 1.44 -14.09
C PHE A 126 -0.77 2.33 -12.85
N LEU A 127 -1.89 2.60 -12.16
CA LEU A 127 -1.90 3.41 -10.95
C LEU A 127 -1.10 2.73 -9.82
N THR A 128 -1.27 1.42 -9.64
CA THR A 128 -0.48 0.61 -8.70
C THR A 128 1.02 0.70 -9.03
N GLY A 129 1.38 0.65 -10.30
CA GLY A 129 2.76 0.81 -10.77
C GLY A 129 3.33 2.19 -10.43
N ILE A 130 2.56 3.26 -10.64
CA ILE A 130 2.99 4.62 -10.26
C ILE A 130 3.29 4.69 -8.75
N PHE A 131 2.41 4.16 -7.92
CA PHE A 131 2.66 4.12 -6.47
C PHE A 131 3.90 3.31 -6.15
N ALA A 132 4.04 2.13 -6.74
CA ALA A 132 5.19 1.25 -6.53
C ALA A 132 6.53 1.91 -6.91
N ILE A 133 6.56 2.72 -7.97
CA ILE A 133 7.77 3.48 -8.36
C ILE A 133 8.18 4.44 -7.23
N PHE A 134 7.26 5.21 -6.67
CA PHE A 134 7.58 6.16 -5.59
C PHE A 134 8.14 5.44 -4.37
N TYR A 135 7.51 4.33 -3.95
CA TYR A 135 8.01 3.50 -2.84
C TYR A 135 9.39 2.91 -3.17
N GLY A 136 9.56 2.41 -4.39
CA GLY A 136 10.84 1.89 -4.85
C GLY A 136 11.96 2.91 -4.79
N PHE A 137 11.73 4.12 -5.30
CA PHE A 137 12.72 5.20 -5.25
C PHE A 137 13.06 5.61 -3.81
N SER A 138 12.08 5.74 -2.93
CA SER A 138 12.31 6.06 -1.52
C SER A 138 13.24 5.03 -0.86
N HIS A 139 13.00 3.75 -1.07
CA HIS A 139 13.84 2.67 -0.52
C HIS A 139 15.19 2.55 -1.24
N GLY A 140 15.23 2.79 -2.55
CA GLY A 140 16.45 2.67 -3.33
C GLY A 140 17.54 3.67 -2.95
N VAL A 141 17.16 4.88 -2.57
CA VAL A 141 18.09 5.89 -2.03
C VAL A 141 18.73 5.40 -0.72
N GLU A 142 17.95 4.77 0.15
CA GLU A 142 18.46 4.19 1.39
C GLU A 142 19.36 2.97 1.13
N LEU A 143 18.99 2.14 0.16
CA LEU A 143 19.76 0.96 -0.25
C LEU A 143 21.13 1.31 -0.83
N ALA A 144 21.24 2.39 -1.59
CA ALA A 144 22.47 2.82 -2.23
C ALA A 144 23.62 3.09 -1.23
N ALA A 145 23.28 3.43 0.02
CA ALA A 145 24.26 3.72 1.07
C ALA A 145 24.76 2.47 1.82
N LYS A 146 24.35 1.22 1.39
CA LYS A 146 24.44 0.04 2.26
C LYS A 146 25.13 -1.16 1.59
N THR A 147 25.90 -1.94 2.38
CA THR A 147 26.74 -3.04 1.88
C THR A 147 25.98 -4.34 1.57
N ASN A 148 24.85 -4.63 2.25
CA ASN A 148 24.08 -5.87 2.08
C ASN A 148 22.66 -5.60 1.54
N TYR A 149 22.59 -4.85 0.44
CA TYR A 149 21.31 -4.41 -0.16
C TYR A 149 20.42 -5.57 -0.65
N VAL A 150 20.99 -6.72 -1.03
CA VAL A 150 20.19 -7.87 -1.53
C VAL A 150 19.38 -8.50 -0.41
N GLU A 151 20.00 -8.77 0.74
CA GLU A 151 19.32 -9.36 1.90
C GLU A 151 18.26 -8.43 2.46
N PHE A 152 18.59 -7.15 2.63
CA PHE A 152 17.65 -6.15 3.08
C PHE A 152 16.48 -6.01 2.09
N GLY A 153 16.76 -5.94 0.78
CA GLY A 153 15.75 -5.86 -0.26
C GLY A 153 14.80 -7.06 -0.27
N ALA A 154 15.34 -8.27 -0.06
CA ALA A 154 14.51 -9.48 0.04
C ALA A 154 13.55 -9.42 1.24
N GLY A 155 14.02 -8.97 2.41
CA GLY A 155 13.18 -8.75 3.59
C GLY A 155 12.09 -7.70 3.34
N LEU A 156 12.47 -6.57 2.73
CA LEU A 156 11.55 -5.48 2.37
C LEU A 156 10.41 -5.96 1.45
N ILE A 157 10.77 -6.73 0.41
CA ILE A 157 9.79 -7.29 -0.52
C ILE A 157 8.86 -8.27 0.18
N ALA A 158 9.41 -9.15 1.03
CA ALA A 158 8.63 -10.12 1.78
C ALA A 158 7.61 -9.42 2.70
N ALA A 159 8.02 -8.38 3.43
CA ALA A 159 7.10 -7.59 4.27
C ALA A 159 6.03 -6.86 3.46
N THR A 160 6.42 -6.25 2.33
CA THR A 160 5.49 -5.57 1.42
C THR A 160 4.41 -6.52 0.93
N ILE A 161 4.78 -7.71 0.45
CA ILE A 161 3.83 -8.73 0.00
C ILE A 161 2.96 -9.21 1.17
N ALA A 162 3.55 -9.47 2.34
CA ALA A 162 2.81 -9.91 3.52
C ALA A 162 1.73 -8.89 3.94
N LEU A 163 2.07 -7.60 4.00
CA LEU A 163 1.11 -6.55 4.32
C LEU A 163 -0.02 -6.43 3.27
N GLN A 164 0.30 -6.58 1.99
CA GLN A 164 -0.72 -6.58 0.94
C GLN A 164 -1.63 -7.81 1.03
N LEU A 165 -1.09 -8.99 1.35
CA LEU A 165 -1.89 -10.20 1.58
C LEU A 165 -2.79 -10.06 2.80
N ILE A 166 -2.32 -9.44 3.89
CA ILE A 166 -3.17 -9.07 5.02
C ILE A 166 -4.33 -8.18 4.54
N GLY A 167 -4.03 -7.18 3.72
CA GLY A 167 -5.06 -6.33 3.11
C GLY A 167 -6.07 -7.12 2.26
N VAL A 168 -5.62 -8.10 1.48
CA VAL A 168 -6.51 -8.98 0.70
C VAL A 168 -7.43 -9.79 1.62
N VAL A 169 -6.88 -10.36 2.70
CA VAL A 169 -7.68 -11.11 3.69
C VAL A 169 -8.74 -10.20 4.31
N VAL A 170 -8.34 -9.01 4.78
CA VAL A 170 -9.26 -8.01 5.36
C VAL A 170 -10.33 -7.59 4.35
N GLY A 171 -9.95 -7.33 3.10
CA GLY A 171 -10.89 -6.93 2.04
C GLY A 171 -11.91 -8.01 1.72
N ASN A 172 -11.49 -9.27 1.65
CA ASN A 172 -12.38 -10.41 1.45
C ASN A 172 -13.33 -10.61 2.64
N PHE A 173 -12.82 -10.47 3.86
CA PHE A 173 -13.63 -10.51 5.07
C PHE A 173 -14.72 -9.43 5.05
N ILE A 174 -14.36 -8.18 4.75
CA ILE A 174 -15.33 -7.08 4.62
C ILE A 174 -16.41 -7.40 3.59
N LYS A 175 -16.05 -8.00 2.45
CA LYS A 175 -17.02 -8.41 1.43
C LYS A 175 -18.00 -9.47 1.94
N GLN A 176 -17.50 -10.48 2.62
CA GLN A 176 -18.30 -11.59 3.13
C GLN A 176 -19.40 -11.11 4.09
N TYR A 177 -19.09 -10.13 4.94
CA TYR A 177 -20.08 -9.63 5.92
C TYR A 177 -21.03 -8.56 5.37
N ARG A 178 -20.77 -7.99 4.17
CA ARG A 178 -21.68 -7.02 3.53
C ARG A 178 -22.81 -7.65 2.72
N VAL A 179 -22.63 -8.85 2.20
CA VAL A 179 -23.60 -9.51 1.30
C VAL A 179 -24.87 -10.00 2.03
N PRO A 180 -24.84 -10.54 3.27
CA PRO A 180 -26.03 -11.07 3.91
C PRO A 180 -27.07 -10.02 4.34
N THR A 181 -26.63 -8.78 4.61
CA THR A 181 -27.54 -7.73 5.09
C THR A 181 -28.43 -7.13 3.99
N LEU A 182 -27.97 -7.18 2.73
CA LEU A 182 -28.79 -6.70 1.60
C LEU A 182 -29.73 -7.77 1.08
N ALA A 183 -29.34 -9.04 1.09
CA ALA A 183 -30.19 -10.14 0.64
C ALA A 183 -31.35 -10.43 1.61
N ARG A 184 -31.16 -10.22 2.92
CA ARG A 184 -32.21 -10.39 3.93
C ARG A 184 -33.22 -9.25 3.99
N GLY A 185 -32.90 -8.07 3.40
CA GLY A 185 -33.78 -6.90 3.36
C GLY A 185 -34.76 -6.90 2.17
N PHE A 186 -34.60 -7.79 1.19
CA PHE A 186 -35.45 -7.84 0.00
C PHE A 186 -36.32 -9.13 -0.09
N GLY A 187 -36.45 -9.90 1.00
CA GLY A 187 -37.53 -10.91 1.11
C GLY A 187 -37.64 -11.87 -0.09
N ILE A 188 -36.53 -12.44 -0.55
CA ILE A 188 -36.54 -13.59 -1.48
C ILE A 188 -35.83 -14.73 -0.81
#